data_bb28abfb8f3c30316582a32de9dfdebe
#
_entry.id   bb28abfb8f3c30316582a32de9dfdebe
#
_cell.length_a   1.000
_cell.length_b   1.000
_cell.length_c   1.000
_cell.angle_alpha   90.00
_cell.angle_beta   90.00
_cell.angle_gamma   90.00
#
_symmetry.space_group_name_H-M   'P 1'
#
loop_
_entity.id
_entity.type
_entity.pdbx_description
1 polymer ?
#
loop_
_entity_poly.entity_id
_entity_poly.type
_entity_poly.pdbx_seq_one_letter_code
_entity_poly.pdbx_strand_id
1 'polypeptide(L)'
;MRGYFEQINHKDNNQIWEDICAVLKSRGAYGDYYLSAEELGEMVGMDKVRVKRILRKMADKGFVKLTRDYNTTLTDKGFKTGSKIIKKHNIIEKLLMAFGVKKKTAHKEALNLEHTLSNELMRELEQNIKKDNLIQLTSLKQGDEGQIVLLRAGRAATQRLNEMGLVPETKIKVLRMGAFNGPVEILARDSHLVIGYGLASKIYVKPLRAL
;
A
#
# COMPACT_ATOMS: atom_id res chain seq x y z
N MET A 1 -0.94 -3.35 16.10
CA MET A 1 -1.94 -2.30 15.78
C MET A 1 -1.98 -1.11 16.76
N ARG A 2 -1.34 -1.15 17.93
CA ARG A 2 -1.30 -0.01 18.88
C ARG A 2 -0.57 1.27 18.36
N GLY A 3 0.27 1.17 17.34
CA GLY A 3 1.06 2.32 16.84
C GLY A 3 0.38 3.21 15.80
N TYR A 4 -0.86 2.92 15.41
CA TYR A 4 -1.57 3.68 14.36
C TYR A 4 -2.06 5.06 14.84
N PHE A 5 -2.26 5.24 16.14
CA PHE A 5 -3.11 6.32 16.65
C PHE A 5 -2.46 7.30 17.66
N GLU A 6 -1.19 7.11 18.03
CA GLU A 6 -0.50 8.03 18.94
C GLU A 6 -0.33 9.46 18.39
N GLN A 7 -0.56 9.68 17.08
CA GLN A 7 -0.35 10.97 16.42
C GLN A 7 -1.63 11.79 16.18
N ILE A 8 -2.82 11.28 16.54
CA ILE A 8 -4.09 11.97 16.24
C ILE A 8 -4.28 13.26 17.06
N ASN A 9 -3.58 13.43 18.17
CA ASN A 9 -3.77 14.57 19.08
C ASN A 9 -3.40 15.95 18.51
N HIS A 10 -2.63 16.01 17.41
CA HIS A 10 -2.18 17.26 16.78
C HIS A 10 -2.79 17.51 15.39
N LYS A 11 -3.75 16.67 14.96
CA LYS A 11 -4.44 16.81 13.67
C LYS A 11 -5.60 17.80 13.75
N ASP A 12 -5.93 18.42 12.62
CA ASP A 12 -7.14 19.22 12.52
C ASP A 12 -8.41 18.34 12.61
N ASN A 13 -9.56 18.95 12.80
CA ASN A 13 -10.82 18.22 12.97
C ASN A 13 -11.17 17.36 11.75
N ASN A 14 -10.81 17.79 10.54
CA ASN A 14 -11.13 17.06 9.31
C ASN A 14 -10.30 15.80 9.21
N GLN A 15 -8.99 15.87 9.50
CA GLN A 15 -8.10 14.72 9.53
C GLN A 15 -8.56 13.69 10.58
N ILE A 16 -8.96 14.16 11.77
CA ILE A 16 -9.49 13.27 12.82
C ILE A 16 -10.74 12.54 12.33
N TRP A 17 -11.63 13.20 11.60
CA TRP A 17 -12.86 12.58 11.09
C TRP A 17 -12.55 11.55 10.00
N GLU A 18 -11.58 11.85 9.12
CA GLU A 18 -11.10 10.93 8.10
C GLU A 18 -10.50 9.67 8.74
N ASP A 19 -9.67 9.82 9.77
CA ASP A 19 -9.08 8.72 10.53
C ASP A 19 -10.16 7.86 11.20
N ILE A 20 -11.12 8.48 11.87
CA ILE A 20 -12.24 7.76 12.51
C ILE A 20 -13.04 6.98 11.44
N CYS A 21 -13.32 7.57 10.29
CA CYS A 21 -13.99 6.86 9.20
C CYS A 21 -13.14 5.67 8.69
N ALA A 22 -11.82 5.82 8.60
CA ALA A 22 -10.92 4.75 8.18
C ALA A 22 -10.91 3.60 9.22
N VAL A 23 -10.86 3.93 10.51
CA VAL A 23 -10.93 2.95 11.62
C VAL A 23 -12.26 2.19 11.59
N LEU A 24 -13.38 2.90 11.59
CA LEU A 24 -14.71 2.30 11.56
C LEU A 24 -14.85 1.37 10.36
N LYS A 25 -14.40 1.81 9.17
CA LYS A 25 -14.42 0.98 7.97
C LYS A 25 -13.54 -0.27 8.09
N SER A 26 -12.33 -0.13 8.63
CA SER A 26 -11.40 -1.26 8.78
C SER A 26 -11.91 -2.32 9.76
N ARG A 27 -12.81 -1.93 10.63
CA ARG A 27 -13.49 -2.81 11.60
C ARG A 27 -14.84 -3.33 11.12
N GLY A 28 -15.26 -2.95 9.92
CA GLY A 28 -16.54 -3.36 9.35
C GLY A 28 -17.75 -2.64 9.94
N ALA A 29 -17.57 -1.51 10.63
CA ALA A 29 -18.67 -0.73 11.21
C ALA A 29 -19.45 0.01 10.11
N TYR A 30 -20.26 -0.76 9.36
CA TYR A 30 -21.14 -0.30 8.28
C TYR A 30 -22.35 -1.22 8.21
N GLY A 31 -23.52 -0.65 7.89
CA GLY A 31 -24.80 -1.38 7.95
C GLY A 31 -25.22 -1.64 9.39
N ASP A 32 -25.41 -2.91 9.73
CA ASP A 32 -25.91 -3.36 11.05
C ASP A 32 -24.81 -3.61 12.08
N TYR A 33 -23.54 -3.40 11.72
CA TYR A 33 -22.42 -3.56 12.65
C TYR A 33 -21.99 -2.22 13.23
N TYR A 34 -21.89 -2.17 14.56
CA TYR A 34 -21.58 -0.96 15.33
C TYR A 34 -20.36 -1.17 16.22
N LEU A 35 -19.58 -0.10 16.39
CA LEU A 35 -18.53 -0.01 17.40
C LEU A 35 -18.93 0.93 18.51
N SER A 36 -18.64 0.59 19.75
CA SER A 36 -18.87 1.48 20.89
C SER A 36 -17.90 2.67 20.88
N ALA A 37 -18.29 3.77 21.52
CA ALA A 37 -17.39 4.92 21.69
C ALA A 37 -16.15 4.59 22.52
N GLU A 38 -16.21 3.56 23.36
CA GLU A 38 -15.11 3.08 24.19
C GLU A 38 -14.07 2.32 23.37
N GLU A 39 -14.51 1.33 22.60
CA GLU A 39 -13.63 0.60 21.65
C GLU A 39 -12.98 1.56 20.64
N LEU A 40 -13.76 2.51 20.12
CA LEU A 40 -13.22 3.50 19.21
C LEU A 40 -12.17 4.40 19.91
N GLY A 41 -12.43 4.83 21.15
CA GLY A 41 -11.50 5.62 21.96
C GLY A 41 -10.16 4.91 22.17
N GLU A 42 -10.19 3.64 22.51
CA GLU A 42 -8.97 2.80 22.64
C GLU A 42 -8.19 2.71 21.32
N MET A 43 -8.91 2.61 20.20
CA MET A 43 -8.29 2.51 18.87
C MET A 43 -7.65 3.81 18.42
N VAL A 44 -8.27 4.94 18.69
CA VAL A 44 -7.80 6.27 18.26
C VAL A 44 -6.96 7.00 19.32
N GLY A 45 -6.72 6.37 20.46
CA GLY A 45 -5.94 6.95 21.54
C GLY A 45 -6.60 8.19 22.20
N MET A 46 -7.93 8.23 22.26
CA MET A 46 -8.70 9.34 22.80
C MET A 46 -9.58 8.88 23.95
N ASP A 47 -9.78 9.77 24.93
CA ASP A 47 -10.76 9.54 25.99
C ASP A 47 -12.19 9.49 25.46
N LYS A 48 -13.05 8.77 26.18
CA LYS A 48 -14.45 8.53 25.83
C LYS A 48 -15.27 9.83 25.67
N VAL A 49 -14.98 10.86 26.45
CA VAL A 49 -15.70 12.13 26.40
C VAL A 49 -15.39 12.87 25.12
N ARG A 50 -14.10 12.93 24.76
CA ARG A 50 -13.63 13.52 23.51
C ARG A 50 -14.19 12.80 22.29
N VAL A 51 -14.16 11.47 22.29
CA VAL A 51 -14.73 10.64 21.21
C VAL A 51 -16.23 10.93 21.04
N LYS A 52 -17.01 10.89 22.11
CA LYS A 52 -18.46 11.19 22.05
C LYS A 52 -18.75 12.57 21.47
N ARG A 53 -17.95 13.59 21.83
CA ARG A 53 -18.11 14.95 21.30
C ARG A 53 -17.81 15.00 19.79
N ILE A 54 -16.77 14.30 19.34
CA ILE A 54 -16.42 14.21 17.93
C ILE A 54 -17.52 13.47 17.15
N LEU A 55 -17.94 12.32 17.64
CA LEU A 55 -18.98 11.49 17.00
C LEU A 55 -20.31 12.24 16.83
N ARG A 56 -20.71 13.06 17.79
CA ARG A 56 -21.89 13.94 17.64
C ARG A 56 -21.74 14.86 16.44
N LYS A 57 -20.61 15.57 16.35
CA LYS A 57 -20.33 16.47 15.21
C LYS A 57 -20.28 15.73 13.87
N MET A 58 -19.73 14.50 13.88
CA MET A 58 -19.68 13.65 12.67
C MET A 58 -21.09 13.17 12.28
N ALA A 59 -21.95 12.87 13.26
CA ALA A 59 -23.35 12.52 13.01
C ALA A 59 -24.14 13.69 12.43
N ASP A 60 -24.00 14.89 13.01
CA ASP A 60 -24.63 16.13 12.51
C ASP A 60 -24.21 16.43 11.06
N LYS A 61 -22.99 16.07 10.68
CA LYS A 61 -22.46 16.21 9.31
C LYS A 61 -22.73 15.00 8.41
N GLY A 62 -23.40 13.98 8.93
CA GLY A 62 -23.85 12.81 8.19
C GLY A 62 -22.73 11.82 7.83
N PHE A 63 -21.64 11.73 8.59
CA PHE A 63 -20.58 10.74 8.38
C PHE A 63 -20.85 9.43 9.11
N VAL A 64 -21.52 9.49 10.26
CA VAL A 64 -21.84 8.34 11.09
C VAL A 64 -23.29 8.38 11.54
N LYS A 65 -23.84 7.21 11.89
CA LYS A 65 -25.08 7.06 12.65
C LYS A 65 -24.71 6.66 14.08
N LEU A 66 -25.43 7.21 15.05
CA LEU A 66 -25.23 6.93 16.47
C LEU A 66 -26.50 6.36 17.09
N THR A 67 -26.32 5.37 17.95
CA THR A 67 -27.37 4.96 18.89
C THR A 67 -27.37 5.87 20.13
N ARG A 68 -28.38 5.72 21.02
CA ARG A 68 -28.44 6.44 22.31
C ARG A 68 -27.21 6.19 23.18
N ASP A 69 -26.60 4.98 23.10
CA ASP A 69 -25.42 4.57 23.86
C ASP A 69 -24.10 4.89 23.14
N TYR A 70 -24.15 5.66 22.05
CA TYR A 70 -22.99 6.02 21.23
C TYR A 70 -22.31 4.83 20.53
N ASN A 71 -23.07 3.75 20.28
CA ASN A 71 -22.60 2.78 19.30
C ASN A 71 -22.68 3.42 17.91
N THR A 72 -21.62 3.26 17.14
CA THR A 72 -21.35 4.05 15.93
C THR A 72 -21.23 3.14 14.73
N THR A 73 -21.91 3.50 13.65
CA THR A 73 -21.73 2.88 12.33
C THR A 73 -21.57 3.97 11.25
N LEU A 74 -20.92 3.64 10.15
CA LEU A 74 -20.72 4.56 9.03
C LEU A 74 -22.01 4.74 8.23
N THR A 75 -22.21 5.96 7.74
CA THR A 75 -23.10 6.22 6.60
C THR A 75 -22.34 5.96 5.29
N ASP A 76 -23.03 6.02 4.14
CA ASP A 76 -22.38 5.96 2.82
C ASP A 76 -21.31 7.04 2.64
N LYS A 77 -21.56 8.25 3.17
CA LYS A 77 -20.60 9.35 3.15
C LYS A 77 -19.36 9.02 3.98
N GLY A 78 -19.54 8.51 5.19
CA GLY A 78 -18.44 8.09 6.06
C GLY A 78 -17.66 6.91 5.45
N PHE A 79 -18.37 5.93 4.89
CA PHE A 79 -17.75 4.78 4.22
C PHE A 79 -16.88 5.20 3.02
N LYS A 80 -17.40 6.10 2.17
CA LYS A 80 -16.62 6.67 1.04
C LYS A 80 -15.39 7.43 1.54
N THR A 81 -15.52 8.22 2.61
CA THR A 81 -14.41 8.96 3.21
C THR A 81 -13.34 8.03 3.75
N GLY A 82 -13.69 7.05 4.58
CA GLY A 82 -12.75 6.05 5.11
C GLY A 82 -12.10 5.23 4.00
N SER A 83 -12.87 4.90 2.93
CA SER A 83 -12.33 4.19 1.76
C SER A 83 -11.25 4.98 1.05
N LYS A 84 -11.45 6.30 0.90
CA LYS A 84 -10.51 7.19 0.24
C LYS A 84 -9.19 7.28 1.01
N ILE A 85 -9.26 7.42 2.32
CA ILE A 85 -8.06 7.50 3.18
C ILE A 85 -7.30 6.17 3.18
N ILE A 86 -7.98 5.04 3.37
CA ILE A 86 -7.33 3.71 3.30
C ILE A 86 -6.66 3.50 1.94
N LYS A 87 -7.31 3.94 0.85
CA LYS A 87 -6.71 3.85 -0.49
C LYS A 87 -5.46 4.69 -0.62
N LYS A 88 -5.47 5.95 -0.15
CA LYS A 88 -4.31 6.84 -0.13
C LYS A 88 -3.15 6.22 0.65
N HIS A 89 -3.43 5.77 1.88
CA HIS A 89 -2.46 5.08 2.73
C HIS A 89 -1.76 3.93 2.00
N ASN A 90 -2.55 3.01 1.45
CA ASN A 90 -2.03 1.83 0.77
C ASN A 90 -1.17 2.18 -0.46
N ILE A 91 -1.53 3.23 -1.21
CA ILE A 91 -0.74 3.70 -2.37
C ILE A 91 0.60 4.24 -1.90
N ILE A 92 0.60 5.11 -0.88
CA ILE A 92 1.81 5.72 -0.34
C ILE A 92 2.72 4.66 0.28
N GLU A 93 2.18 3.76 1.11
CA GLU A 93 2.95 2.68 1.73
C GLU A 93 3.60 1.79 0.67
N LYS A 94 2.85 1.38 -0.36
CA LYS A 94 3.38 0.58 -1.48
C LYS A 94 4.48 1.33 -2.24
N LEU A 95 4.29 2.62 -2.51
CA LEU A 95 5.29 3.44 -3.20
C LEU A 95 6.60 3.52 -2.38
N LEU A 96 6.51 3.86 -1.10
CA LEU A 96 7.68 3.94 -0.22
C LEU A 96 8.40 2.59 -0.11
N MET A 97 7.64 1.49 -0.01
CA MET A 97 8.23 0.14 -0.02
C MET A 97 8.88 -0.19 -1.36
N ALA A 98 8.35 0.29 -2.48
CA ALA A 98 8.96 0.12 -3.81
C ALA A 98 10.33 0.81 -3.89
N PHE A 99 10.48 1.96 -3.23
CA PHE A 99 11.77 2.66 -3.10
C PHE A 99 12.71 2.06 -2.02
N GLY A 100 12.37 0.89 -1.46
CA GLY A 100 13.22 0.18 -0.51
C GLY A 100 13.06 0.62 0.96
N VAL A 101 12.08 1.48 1.25
CA VAL A 101 11.78 1.87 2.63
C VAL A 101 11.23 0.66 3.38
N LYS A 102 11.74 0.42 4.60
CA LYS A 102 11.27 -0.69 5.44
C LYS A 102 9.78 -0.52 5.76
N LYS A 103 9.02 -1.62 5.75
CA LYS A 103 7.56 -1.63 5.95
C LYS A 103 7.11 -0.79 7.16
N LYS A 104 7.77 -0.92 8.31
CA LYS A 104 7.42 -0.15 9.53
C LYS A 104 7.55 1.36 9.31
N THR A 105 8.61 1.80 8.65
CA THR A 105 8.85 3.21 8.33
C THR A 105 7.87 3.68 7.26
N ALA A 106 7.68 2.90 6.18
CA ALA A 106 6.74 3.22 5.12
C ALA A 106 5.32 3.40 5.64
N HIS A 107 4.87 2.52 6.54
CA HIS A 107 3.57 2.63 7.20
C HIS A 107 3.45 3.92 8.02
N LYS A 108 4.47 4.25 8.83
CA LYS A 108 4.49 5.49 9.63
C LYS A 108 4.43 6.73 8.75
N GLU A 109 5.22 6.78 7.69
CA GLU A 109 5.25 7.92 6.78
C GLU A 109 3.95 8.01 5.94
N ALA A 110 3.34 6.89 5.58
CA ALA A 110 2.05 6.89 4.90
C ALA A 110 0.95 7.55 5.74
N LEU A 111 0.93 7.31 7.07
CA LEU A 111 0.01 7.97 8.02
C LEU A 111 0.17 9.50 8.06
N ASN A 112 1.40 9.99 7.89
CA ASN A 112 1.68 11.42 7.87
C ASN A 112 1.28 12.06 6.54
N LEU A 113 1.47 11.35 5.43
CA LEU A 113 1.33 11.86 4.08
C LEU A 113 -0.11 11.75 3.52
N GLU A 114 -0.92 10.80 4.00
CA GLU A 114 -2.26 10.51 3.44
C GLU A 114 -3.23 11.69 3.50
N HIS A 115 -3.05 12.59 4.45
CA HIS A 115 -3.85 13.82 4.59
C HIS A 115 -3.27 15.02 3.86
N THR A 116 -1.95 15.05 3.62
CA THR A 116 -1.24 16.20 3.05
C THR A 116 -1.17 16.16 1.53
N LEU A 117 -1.13 14.96 0.94
CA LEU A 117 -1.03 14.81 -0.51
C LEU A 117 -2.35 15.15 -1.21
N SER A 118 -2.26 15.97 -2.26
CA SER A 118 -3.40 16.35 -3.09
C SER A 118 -4.04 15.14 -3.78
N ASN A 119 -5.32 15.26 -4.12
CA ASN A 119 -6.00 14.20 -4.86
C ASN A 119 -5.46 14.03 -6.28
N GLU A 120 -4.95 15.10 -6.86
CA GLU A 120 -4.34 15.11 -8.20
C GLU A 120 -3.05 14.29 -8.19
N LEU A 121 -2.11 14.61 -7.28
CA LEU A 121 -0.89 13.84 -7.09
C LEU A 121 -1.19 12.36 -6.82
N MET A 122 -2.19 12.07 -5.99
CA MET A 122 -2.59 10.69 -5.70
C MET A 122 -3.10 9.94 -6.94
N ARG A 123 -3.81 10.61 -7.85
CA ARG A 123 -4.24 10.02 -9.13
C ARG A 123 -3.06 9.72 -10.04
N GLU A 124 -2.11 10.66 -10.13
CA GLU A 124 -0.89 10.47 -10.93
C GLU A 124 -0.04 9.32 -10.38
N LEU A 125 0.17 9.27 -9.07
CA LEU A 125 0.87 8.16 -8.41
C LEU A 125 0.17 6.82 -8.67
N GLU A 126 -1.17 6.78 -8.54
CA GLU A 126 -1.94 5.56 -8.81
C GLU A 126 -1.83 5.14 -10.28
N GLN A 127 -1.89 6.08 -11.20
CA GLN A 127 -1.73 5.80 -12.63
C GLN A 127 -0.33 5.29 -12.95
N ASN A 128 0.71 5.87 -12.36
CA ASN A 128 2.08 5.45 -12.55
C ASN A 128 2.33 4.06 -11.94
N ILE A 129 1.81 3.80 -10.74
CA ILE A 129 1.87 2.46 -10.14
C ILE A 129 1.12 1.41 -10.99
N LYS A 130 0.02 1.81 -11.65
CA LYS A 130 -0.74 0.93 -12.56
C LYS A 130 -0.08 0.80 -13.94
N LYS A 131 0.55 1.87 -14.44
CA LYS A 131 1.32 1.84 -15.71
C LYS A 131 2.59 1.04 -15.56
N ASP A 132 3.25 1.13 -14.41
CA ASP A 132 4.34 0.26 -14.03
C ASP A 132 3.73 -1.03 -13.43
N ASN A 133 3.15 -1.87 -14.29
CA ASN A 133 2.79 -3.25 -13.97
C ASN A 133 4.08 -4.02 -13.62
N LEU A 134 4.73 -3.61 -12.51
CA LEU A 134 5.93 -4.27 -12.02
C LEU A 134 5.55 -5.65 -11.50
N ILE A 135 5.96 -6.64 -12.23
CA ILE A 135 5.82 -8.04 -11.84
C ILE A 135 7.20 -8.62 -11.54
N GLN A 136 7.24 -9.66 -10.72
CA GLN A 136 8.47 -10.39 -10.52
C GLN A 136 8.90 -11.04 -11.83
N LEU A 137 10.19 -11.12 -12.10
CA LEU A 137 10.73 -11.85 -13.25
C LEU A 137 10.17 -13.29 -13.33
N THR A 138 9.97 -13.92 -12.18
CA THR A 138 9.37 -15.26 -12.05
C THR A 138 7.90 -15.35 -12.44
N SER A 139 7.22 -14.24 -12.65
CA SER A 139 5.82 -14.17 -13.10
C SER A 139 5.70 -14.02 -14.62
N LEU A 140 6.80 -13.76 -15.31
CA LEU A 140 6.84 -13.78 -16.77
C LEU A 140 6.78 -15.24 -17.27
N LYS A 141 6.30 -15.40 -18.49
CA LYS A 141 6.29 -16.69 -19.19
C LYS A 141 7.45 -16.79 -20.17
N GLN A 142 7.71 -17.98 -20.65
CA GLN A 142 8.68 -18.19 -21.73
C GLN A 142 8.28 -17.37 -22.97
N GLY A 143 9.25 -16.64 -23.53
CA GLY A 143 9.07 -15.76 -24.66
C GLY A 143 8.73 -14.31 -24.29
N ASP A 144 8.29 -14.05 -23.06
CA ASP A 144 7.97 -12.69 -22.60
C ASP A 144 9.22 -11.82 -22.52
N GLU A 145 9.03 -10.53 -22.79
CA GLU A 145 10.04 -9.51 -22.70
C GLU A 145 9.69 -8.51 -21.60
N GLY A 146 10.69 -8.03 -20.89
CA GLY A 146 10.51 -7.04 -19.83
C GLY A 146 11.73 -6.14 -19.68
N GLN A 147 11.54 -5.04 -18.98
CA GLN A 147 12.61 -4.13 -18.59
C GLN A 147 12.77 -4.18 -17.06
N ILE A 148 13.99 -4.38 -16.58
CA ILE A 148 14.27 -4.36 -15.14
C ILE A 148 14.05 -2.95 -14.62
N VAL A 149 13.22 -2.82 -13.58
CA VAL A 149 12.93 -1.52 -12.93
C VAL A 149 13.50 -1.49 -11.51
N LEU A 150 13.44 -2.61 -10.79
CA LEU A 150 13.82 -2.65 -9.38
C LEU A 150 14.41 -4.00 -9.00
N LEU A 151 15.48 -3.95 -8.18
CA LEU A 151 16.08 -5.12 -7.53
C LEU A 151 15.77 -5.07 -6.02
N ARG A 152 14.92 -5.98 -5.55
CA ARG A 152 14.59 -6.13 -4.11
C ARG A 152 15.45 -7.20 -3.45
N ALA A 153 16.75 -7.02 -3.46
CA ALA A 153 17.70 -7.99 -2.93
C ALA A 153 18.55 -7.34 -1.81
N GLY A 154 19.11 -8.15 -0.92
CA GLY A 154 20.13 -7.67 0.01
C GLY A 154 21.41 -7.29 -0.74
N ARG A 155 22.28 -6.50 -0.09
CA ARG A 155 23.47 -5.88 -0.69
C ARG A 155 24.31 -6.86 -1.54
N ALA A 156 24.63 -8.03 -0.99
CA ALA A 156 25.43 -9.05 -1.71
C ALA A 156 24.71 -9.61 -2.94
N ALA A 157 23.39 -9.83 -2.86
CA ALA A 157 22.62 -10.32 -3.99
C ALA A 157 22.43 -9.25 -5.08
N THR A 158 22.24 -7.99 -4.69
CA THR A 158 22.18 -6.86 -5.63
C THR A 158 23.52 -6.68 -6.35
N GLN A 159 24.64 -6.81 -5.63
CA GLN A 159 25.96 -6.73 -6.23
C GLN A 159 26.15 -7.84 -7.30
N ARG A 160 25.80 -9.08 -6.99
CA ARG A 160 25.89 -10.20 -7.97
C ARG A 160 25.05 -9.95 -9.21
N LEU A 161 23.81 -9.42 -9.04
CA LEU A 161 22.95 -9.07 -10.18
C LEU A 161 23.59 -7.98 -11.03
N ASN A 162 24.16 -6.96 -10.40
CA ASN A 162 24.85 -5.87 -11.10
C ASN A 162 26.09 -6.38 -11.87
N GLU A 163 26.88 -7.27 -11.28
CA GLU A 163 28.03 -7.91 -11.93
C GLU A 163 27.62 -8.75 -13.15
N MET A 164 26.41 -9.32 -13.13
CA MET A 164 25.80 -10.01 -14.27
C MET A 164 25.18 -9.04 -15.31
N GLY A 165 25.29 -7.73 -15.12
CA GLY A 165 24.70 -6.71 -15.99
C GLY A 165 23.18 -6.53 -15.81
N LEU A 166 22.60 -7.12 -14.77
CA LEU A 166 21.17 -7.02 -14.46
C LEU A 166 20.93 -5.81 -13.55
N VAL A 167 20.88 -4.65 -14.16
CA VAL A 167 20.63 -3.36 -13.50
C VAL A 167 19.31 -2.76 -13.96
N PRO A 168 18.76 -1.77 -13.28
CA PRO A 168 17.60 -1.01 -13.80
C PRO A 168 17.82 -0.58 -15.25
N GLU A 169 16.75 -0.50 -16.02
CA GLU A 169 16.70 -0.21 -17.46
C GLU A 169 17.18 -1.35 -18.39
N THR A 170 17.77 -2.44 -17.85
CA THR A 170 18.17 -3.58 -18.68
C THR A 170 16.93 -4.30 -19.25
N LYS A 171 16.87 -4.44 -20.57
CA LYS A 171 15.85 -5.26 -21.25
C LYS A 171 16.24 -6.73 -21.14
N ILE A 172 15.25 -7.56 -20.87
CA ILE A 172 15.40 -9.02 -20.76
C ILE A 172 14.32 -9.73 -21.57
N LYS A 173 14.64 -10.91 -22.02
CA LYS A 173 13.70 -11.86 -22.61
C LYS A 173 13.80 -13.18 -21.87
N VAL A 174 12.66 -13.74 -21.44
CA VAL A 174 12.64 -15.06 -20.79
C VAL A 174 12.77 -16.13 -21.86
N LEU A 175 13.83 -16.91 -21.78
CA LEU A 175 14.09 -18.03 -22.71
C LEU A 175 13.46 -19.32 -22.21
N ARG A 176 13.54 -19.58 -20.89
CA ARG A 176 13.00 -20.78 -20.27
C ARG A 176 12.71 -20.56 -18.79
N MET A 177 11.67 -21.23 -18.31
CA MET A 177 11.31 -21.30 -16.89
C MET A 177 11.50 -22.74 -16.42
N GLY A 178 12.35 -22.95 -15.42
CA GLY A 178 12.53 -24.25 -14.80
C GLY A 178 11.27 -24.68 -14.05
N ALA A 179 10.90 -25.96 -14.13
CA ALA A 179 9.77 -26.53 -13.39
C ALA A 179 10.02 -26.46 -11.86
N PHE A 180 8.95 -26.47 -11.06
CA PHE A 180 8.99 -26.53 -9.59
C PHE A 180 9.86 -25.43 -8.95
N ASN A 181 9.68 -24.17 -9.36
CA ASN A 181 10.51 -23.05 -8.94
C ASN A 181 12.00 -23.24 -9.30
N GLY A 182 12.27 -23.87 -10.43
CA GLY A 182 13.60 -24.03 -10.99
C GLY A 182 14.20 -22.72 -11.51
N PRO A 183 15.42 -22.75 -12.04
CA PRO A 183 16.10 -21.56 -12.52
C PRO A 183 15.35 -20.92 -13.70
N VAL A 184 15.51 -19.61 -13.84
CA VAL A 184 14.98 -18.81 -14.95
C VAL A 184 16.13 -18.51 -15.90
N GLU A 185 15.98 -18.90 -17.16
CA GLU A 185 16.92 -18.59 -18.24
C GLU A 185 16.44 -17.35 -18.98
N ILE A 186 17.30 -16.35 -19.07
CA ILE A 186 17.01 -15.09 -19.74
C ILE A 186 18.09 -14.70 -20.72
N LEU A 187 17.72 -13.94 -21.73
CA LEU A 187 18.62 -13.17 -22.56
C LEU A 187 18.62 -11.72 -22.05
N ALA A 188 19.80 -11.19 -21.74
CA ALA A 188 20.00 -9.81 -21.32
C ALA A 188 21.27 -9.27 -21.96
N ARG A 189 21.22 -8.12 -22.67
CA ARG A 189 22.38 -7.53 -23.35
C ARG A 189 23.17 -8.55 -24.19
N ASP A 190 22.46 -9.37 -24.96
CA ASP A 190 22.99 -10.43 -25.79
C ASP A 190 23.73 -11.56 -25.04
N SER A 191 23.63 -11.58 -23.72
CA SER A 191 24.18 -12.64 -22.87
C SER A 191 23.07 -13.57 -22.39
N HIS A 192 23.32 -14.88 -22.48
CA HIS A 192 22.46 -15.93 -21.97
C HIS A 192 22.78 -16.16 -20.49
N LEU A 193 21.83 -15.88 -19.61
CA LEU A 193 22.02 -15.96 -18.16
C LEU A 193 21.04 -16.96 -17.55
N VAL A 194 21.50 -17.72 -16.57
CA VAL A 194 20.71 -18.66 -15.77
C VAL A 194 20.67 -18.15 -14.33
N ILE A 195 19.47 -17.85 -13.83
CA ILE A 195 19.27 -17.23 -12.53
C ILE A 195 18.45 -18.16 -11.66
N GLY A 196 18.95 -18.51 -10.48
CA GLY A 196 18.18 -19.30 -9.51
C GLY A 196 16.89 -18.58 -9.11
N TYR A 197 15.78 -19.33 -8.95
CA TYR A 197 14.45 -18.82 -8.66
C TYR A 197 14.41 -17.79 -7.51
N GLY A 198 15.11 -18.08 -6.39
CA GLY A 198 15.16 -17.18 -5.24
C GLY A 198 15.83 -15.84 -5.52
N LEU A 199 16.71 -15.74 -6.54
CA LEU A 199 17.29 -14.49 -6.98
C LEU A 199 16.41 -13.82 -8.04
N ALA A 200 15.84 -14.60 -8.96
CA ALA A 200 14.92 -14.13 -9.98
C ALA A 200 13.63 -13.51 -9.39
N SER A 201 13.11 -14.06 -8.29
CA SER A 201 11.96 -13.51 -7.57
C SER A 201 12.19 -12.13 -6.93
N LYS A 202 13.45 -11.69 -6.86
CA LYS A 202 13.84 -10.37 -6.34
C LYS A 202 14.02 -9.33 -7.43
N ILE A 203 13.91 -9.71 -8.68
CA ILE A 203 13.99 -8.84 -9.86
C ILE A 203 12.57 -8.46 -10.26
N TYR A 204 12.29 -7.18 -10.30
CA TYR A 204 10.99 -6.63 -10.72
C TYR A 204 11.14 -5.99 -12.10
N VAL A 205 10.28 -6.40 -13.00
CA VAL A 205 10.30 -6.00 -14.39
C VAL A 205 8.97 -5.37 -14.81
N LYS A 206 9.04 -4.44 -15.75
CA LYS A 206 7.91 -3.92 -16.50
C LYS A 206 7.80 -4.74 -17.79
N PRO A 207 6.70 -5.47 -18.04
CA PRO A 207 6.50 -6.16 -19.30
C PRO A 207 6.53 -5.18 -20.49
N LEU A 208 7.25 -5.52 -21.55
CA LEU A 208 7.37 -4.67 -22.76
C LEU A 208 6.27 -4.94 -23.77
N ARG A 209 5.54 -6.06 -23.65
CA ARG A 209 4.31 -6.33 -24.40
C ARG A 209 3.19 -6.64 -23.40
N ALA A 210 2.00 -6.10 -23.64
CA ALA A 210 0.81 -6.52 -22.92
C ALA A 210 0.55 -7.99 -23.24
N LEU A 211 0.46 -8.79 -22.20
CA LEU A 211 0.03 -10.17 -22.25
C LEU A 211 -1.45 -10.26 -22.62
#